data_7c68dc9066b9cec08d9dfae22879d27f
#
_entry.id   7c68dc9066b9cec08d9dfae22879d27f
#
_cell.length_a   1.000
_cell.length_b   1.000
_cell.length_c   1.000
_cell.angle_alpha   90.00
_cell.angle_beta   90.00
_cell.angle_gamma   90.00
#
_symmetry.space_group_name_H-M   'P 1'
#
loop_
_entity.id
_entity.type
_entity.pdbx_description
1 polymer ?
#
loop_
_entity_poly.entity_id
_entity_poly.type
_entity_poly.pdbx_seq_one_letter_code
_entity_poly.pdbx_strand_id
1 'polypeptide(L)'
;MKTELENILSAIVAAEHEAAALIMHAHGIMAEIKTGHRDVVTEYDRRVQALLVARLREAVPGARFFCEESRVQEELSAAQVFVIDPIDGTMNFVRRMHHSCISVAYMSFGTVTAAAVYDPYT
;
A
#
# COMPACT_ATOMS: atom_id res chain seq x y z
N MET A 1 -0.48 -24.85 -12.52
CA MET A 1 0.52 -24.33 -11.57
C MET A 1 0.76 -22.85 -11.83
N LYS A 2 0.72 -22.01 -10.79
CA LYS A 2 0.96 -20.58 -10.94
C LYS A 2 2.45 -20.28 -11.03
N THR A 3 2.81 -19.27 -11.83
CA THR A 3 4.18 -18.75 -11.87
C THR A 3 4.48 -17.97 -10.59
N GLU A 4 5.75 -17.65 -10.37
CA GLU A 4 6.16 -16.80 -9.24
C GLU A 4 5.45 -15.44 -9.28
N LEU A 5 5.38 -14.80 -10.45
CA LEU A 5 4.70 -13.51 -10.60
C LEU A 5 3.20 -13.61 -10.33
N GLU A 6 2.56 -14.69 -10.78
CA GLU A 6 1.14 -14.91 -10.48
C GLU A 6 0.93 -15.08 -8.97
N ASN A 7 1.83 -15.77 -8.28
CA ASN A 7 1.75 -15.92 -6.83
C ASN A 7 1.95 -14.58 -6.11
N ILE A 8 2.89 -13.76 -6.60
CA ILE A 8 3.12 -12.43 -6.05
C ILE A 8 1.90 -11.55 -6.25
N LEU A 9 1.33 -11.54 -7.46
CA LEU A 9 0.12 -10.77 -7.75
C LEU A 9 -1.06 -11.22 -6.86
N SER A 10 -1.22 -12.53 -6.69
CA SER A 10 -2.27 -13.06 -5.80
C SER A 10 -2.06 -12.60 -4.35
N ALA A 11 -0.81 -12.55 -3.89
CA ALA A 11 -0.48 -12.07 -2.55
C ALA A 11 -0.80 -10.58 -2.40
N ILE A 12 -0.49 -9.77 -3.42
CA ILE A 12 -0.82 -8.34 -3.44
C ILE A 12 -2.34 -8.15 -3.32
N VAL A 13 -3.10 -8.82 -4.16
CA VAL A 13 -4.56 -8.70 -4.18
C VAL A 13 -5.16 -9.14 -2.84
N ALA A 14 -4.70 -10.26 -2.29
CA ALA A 14 -5.19 -10.74 -1.00
C ALA A 14 -4.89 -9.75 0.13
N ALA A 15 -3.67 -9.18 0.14
CA ALA A 15 -3.28 -8.18 1.15
C ALA A 15 -4.12 -6.91 1.03
N GLU A 16 -4.38 -6.45 -0.19
CA GLU A 16 -5.20 -5.26 -0.43
C GLU A 16 -6.66 -5.50 0.01
N HIS A 17 -7.21 -6.66 -0.26
CA HIS A 17 -8.55 -7.03 0.21
C HIS A 17 -8.63 -7.01 1.74
N GLU A 18 -7.65 -7.58 2.42
CA GLU A 18 -7.61 -7.58 3.88
C GLU A 18 -7.47 -6.16 4.42
N ALA A 19 -6.58 -5.36 3.82
CA ALA A 19 -6.36 -3.97 4.24
C ALA A 19 -7.58 -3.08 3.98
N ALA A 20 -8.36 -3.37 2.95
CA ALA A 20 -9.57 -2.61 2.62
C ALA A 20 -10.57 -2.59 3.78
N ALA A 21 -10.62 -3.63 4.60
CA ALA A 21 -11.50 -3.67 5.76
C ALA A 21 -11.19 -2.54 6.76
N LEU A 22 -9.91 -2.18 6.91
CA LEU A 22 -9.51 -1.06 7.77
C LEU A 22 -10.08 0.26 7.26
N ILE A 23 -10.09 0.45 5.95
CA ILE A 23 -10.63 1.66 5.32
C ILE A 23 -12.15 1.69 5.44
N MET A 24 -12.81 0.59 5.17
CA MET A 24 -14.28 0.51 5.17
C MET A 24 -14.87 0.66 6.57
N HIS A 25 -14.14 0.26 7.60
CA HIS A 25 -14.58 0.36 8.99
C HIS A 25 -13.92 1.51 9.74
N ALA A 26 -13.30 2.44 9.04
CA ALA A 26 -12.62 3.58 9.64
C ALA A 26 -13.59 4.50 10.37
N HIS A 27 -13.17 4.97 11.54
CA HIS A 27 -13.91 5.94 12.34
C HIS A 27 -12.93 6.79 13.14
N GLY A 28 -13.36 7.97 13.58
CA GLY A 28 -12.51 8.86 14.36
C GLY A 28 -11.25 9.28 13.63
N ILE A 29 -11.37 9.54 12.33
CA ILE A 29 -10.23 9.85 11.49
C ILE A 29 -9.63 11.20 11.87
N MET A 30 -8.34 11.19 12.23
CA MET A 30 -7.57 12.40 12.54
C MET A 30 -6.41 12.49 11.57
N ALA A 31 -6.29 13.62 10.90
CA ALA A 31 -5.25 13.87 9.92
C ALA A 31 -4.09 14.66 10.51
N GLU A 32 -2.87 14.34 10.06
CA GLU A 32 -1.65 15.09 10.35
C GLU A 32 -1.11 15.65 9.05
N ILE A 33 -0.53 16.85 9.09
CA ILE A 33 0.15 17.44 7.94
C ILE A 33 1.61 17.03 8.01
N LYS A 34 2.09 16.31 6.97
CA LYS A 34 3.48 15.82 6.90
C LYS A 34 4.44 16.94 6.50
N THR A 35 4.23 17.49 5.31
CA THR A 35 5.05 18.55 4.74
C THR A 35 4.14 19.42 3.88
N GLY A 36 4.10 20.70 4.11
CA GLY A 36 3.24 21.60 3.37
C GLY A 36 1.75 21.35 3.61
N HIS A 37 0.91 22.07 2.86
CA HIS A 37 -0.53 22.12 3.14
C HIS A 37 -1.33 20.96 2.58
N ARG A 38 -0.75 20.16 1.65
CA ARG A 38 -1.49 19.13 0.93
C ARG A 38 -1.09 17.72 1.29
N ASP A 39 0.02 17.56 2.00
CA ASP A 39 0.50 16.26 2.43
C ASP A 39 -0.11 15.90 3.79
N VAL A 40 -1.06 15.02 3.78
CA VAL A 40 -1.72 14.56 5.00
C VAL A 40 -1.52 13.06 5.18
N VAL A 41 -1.49 12.63 6.43
CA VAL A 41 -1.42 11.23 6.82
C VAL A 41 -2.39 11.00 7.97
N THR A 42 -2.96 9.82 8.03
CA THR A 42 -3.81 9.39 9.14
C THR A 42 -3.21 8.14 9.78
N GLU A 43 -3.71 7.79 10.96
CA GLU A 43 -3.35 6.53 11.59
C GLU A 43 -3.71 5.35 10.69
N TYR A 44 -4.77 5.48 9.89
CA TYR A 44 -5.20 4.43 8.97
C TYR A 44 -4.21 4.21 7.82
N ASP A 45 -3.56 5.28 7.33
CA ASP A 45 -2.45 5.13 6.37
C ASP A 45 -1.36 4.24 6.95
N ARG A 46 -1.00 4.46 8.20
CA ARG A 46 0.03 3.66 8.89
C ARG A 46 -0.42 2.24 9.15
N ARG A 47 -1.67 2.03 9.55
CA ARG A 47 -2.22 0.69 9.79
C ARG A 47 -2.31 -0.13 8.51
N VAL A 48 -2.79 0.49 7.44
CA VAL A 48 -2.89 -0.17 6.13
C VAL A 48 -1.50 -0.53 5.64
N GLN A 49 -0.55 0.40 5.73
CA GLN A 49 0.84 0.12 5.35
C GLN A 49 1.42 -1.03 6.15
N ALA A 50 1.25 -1.03 7.46
CA ALA A 50 1.80 -2.08 8.33
C ALA A 50 1.23 -3.46 7.97
N LEU A 51 -0.06 -3.54 7.69
CA LEU A 51 -0.71 -4.79 7.29
C LEU A 51 -0.17 -5.28 5.94
N LEU A 52 -0.09 -4.38 4.95
CA LEU A 52 0.43 -4.71 3.63
C LEU A 52 1.87 -5.23 3.71
N VAL A 53 2.73 -4.50 4.44
CA VAL A 53 4.13 -4.90 4.61
C VAL A 53 4.23 -6.27 5.27
N ALA A 54 3.45 -6.51 6.34
CA ALA A 54 3.47 -7.80 7.03
C ALA A 54 3.09 -8.95 6.11
N ARG A 55 2.02 -8.80 5.35
CA ARG A 55 1.53 -9.85 4.44
C ARG A 55 2.46 -10.08 3.26
N LEU A 56 2.98 -9.01 2.67
CA LEU A 56 3.89 -9.12 1.53
C LEU A 56 5.25 -9.66 1.95
N ARG A 57 5.70 -9.35 3.16
CA ARG A 57 6.94 -9.93 3.70
C ARG A 57 6.82 -11.43 3.93
N GLU A 58 5.64 -11.90 4.33
CA GLU A 58 5.38 -13.35 4.43
C GLU A 58 5.46 -14.02 3.06
N ALA A 59 4.92 -13.37 2.02
CA ALA A 59 4.89 -13.91 0.67
C ALA A 59 6.26 -13.87 -0.01
N VAL A 60 7.04 -12.80 0.21
CA VAL A 60 8.35 -12.61 -0.41
C VAL A 60 9.33 -12.13 0.68
N PRO A 61 9.91 -13.07 1.47
CA PRO A 61 10.72 -12.70 2.65
C PRO A 61 11.94 -11.83 2.36
N GLY A 62 12.51 -11.92 1.16
CA GLY A 62 13.69 -11.14 0.80
C GLY A 62 13.37 -9.77 0.20
N ALA A 63 12.09 -9.42 0.07
CA ALA A 63 11.72 -8.16 -0.58
C ALA A 63 12.03 -6.96 0.28
N ARG A 64 12.37 -5.86 -0.40
CA ARG A 64 12.48 -4.53 0.19
C ARG A 64 11.20 -3.75 -0.06
N PHE A 65 11.04 -2.65 0.66
CA PHE A 65 9.80 -1.87 0.62
C PHE A 65 10.11 -0.40 0.41
N PHE A 66 9.41 0.20 -0.54
CA PHE A 66 9.37 1.64 -0.73
C PHE A 66 7.95 2.08 -0.41
N CYS A 67 7.77 2.71 0.76
CA CYS A 67 6.47 3.06 1.27
C CYS A 67 6.35 4.57 1.43
N GLU A 68 5.22 5.13 1.03
CA GLU A 68 4.99 6.57 1.16
C GLU A 68 5.05 7.02 2.62
N GLU A 69 4.55 6.20 3.53
CA GLU A 69 4.47 6.55 4.95
C GLU A 69 5.69 6.07 5.76
N SER A 70 6.78 5.72 5.10
CA SER A 70 8.03 5.32 5.76
C SER A 70 9.03 6.46 5.77
N ARG A 71 9.81 6.54 6.85
CA ARG A 71 10.93 7.50 6.94
C ARG A 71 12.15 7.03 6.17
N VAL A 72 12.33 5.72 6.06
CA VAL A 72 13.46 5.12 5.35
C VAL A 72 12.93 4.55 4.04
N GLN A 73 13.48 5.03 2.94
CA GLN A 73 13.13 4.55 1.61
C GLN A 73 14.17 3.54 1.15
N GLU A 74 13.69 2.43 0.64
CA GLU A 74 14.54 1.40 0.07
C GLU A 74 14.91 1.75 -1.37
N GLU A 75 16.00 1.18 -1.86
CA GLU A 75 16.44 1.42 -3.23
C GLU A 75 15.52 0.70 -4.22
N LEU A 76 14.99 1.45 -5.19
CA LEU A 76 14.05 0.90 -6.17
C LEU A 76 14.70 -0.05 -7.18
N SER A 77 16.03 -0.01 -7.34
CA SER A 77 16.73 -0.89 -8.27
C SER A 77 17.04 -2.28 -7.71
N ALA A 78 16.69 -2.55 -6.45
CA ALA A 78 16.91 -3.86 -5.86
C ALA A 78 16.12 -4.96 -6.60
N ALA A 79 16.54 -6.22 -6.38
CA ALA A 79 15.98 -7.37 -7.09
C ALA A 79 14.48 -7.56 -6.83
N GLN A 80 14.03 -7.24 -5.62
CA GLN A 80 12.63 -7.42 -5.21
C GLN A 80 12.22 -6.24 -4.34
N VAL A 81 11.35 -5.40 -4.86
CA VAL A 81 10.86 -4.21 -4.14
C VAL A 81 9.35 -4.10 -4.30
N PHE A 82 8.65 -3.92 -3.20
CA PHE A 82 7.25 -3.50 -3.22
C PHE A 82 7.19 -1.99 -3.04
N VAL A 83 6.43 -1.33 -3.91
CA VAL A 83 6.14 0.10 -3.81
C VAL A 83 4.70 0.22 -3.34
N ILE A 84 4.49 0.85 -2.19
CA ILE A 84 3.18 0.87 -1.52
C ILE A 84 2.71 2.30 -1.30
N ASP A 85 1.50 2.60 -1.77
CA ASP A 85 0.73 3.75 -1.33
C ASP A 85 -0.51 3.19 -0.60
N PRO A 86 -0.53 3.24 0.74
CA PRO A 86 -1.56 2.56 1.52
C PRO A 86 -2.95 3.17 1.36
N ILE A 87 -3.03 4.47 1.21
CA ILE A 87 -4.28 5.18 0.91
C ILE A 87 -3.96 6.30 -0.08
N ASP A 88 -4.13 6.02 -1.36
CA ASP A 88 -4.02 7.04 -2.38
C ASP A 88 -5.29 7.87 -2.35
N GLY A 89 -5.15 9.18 -2.18
CA GLY A 89 -6.28 10.07 -1.98
C GLY A 89 -6.62 10.25 -0.50
N THR A 90 -5.63 10.39 0.37
CA THR A 90 -5.82 10.54 1.83
C THR A 90 -6.78 11.67 2.18
N MET A 91 -6.72 12.83 1.48
CA MET A 91 -7.65 13.93 1.73
C MET A 91 -9.10 13.54 1.47
N ASN A 92 -9.33 12.75 0.42
CA ASN A 92 -10.68 12.24 0.13
C ASN A 92 -11.13 11.28 1.21
N PHE A 93 -10.21 10.45 1.71
CA PHE A 93 -10.49 9.53 2.81
C PHE A 93 -10.88 10.30 4.08
N VAL A 94 -10.11 11.31 4.45
CA VAL A 94 -10.39 12.15 5.63
C VAL A 94 -11.76 12.81 5.53
N ARG A 95 -12.12 13.28 4.34
CA ARG A 95 -13.40 13.94 4.08
C ARG A 95 -14.55 12.96 3.82
N ARG A 96 -14.29 11.68 3.92
CA ARG A 96 -15.26 10.62 3.66
C ARG A 96 -15.86 10.67 2.25
N MET A 97 -15.08 11.16 1.32
CA MET A 97 -15.39 11.06 -0.10
C MET A 97 -14.87 9.72 -0.58
N HIS A 98 -15.70 8.85 -1.09
CA HIS A 98 -15.32 7.49 -1.46
C HIS A 98 -14.49 7.45 -2.75
N HIS A 99 -13.39 8.20 -2.76
CA HIS A 99 -12.44 8.32 -3.87
C HIS A 99 -11.00 8.14 -3.36
N SER A 100 -10.75 7.01 -2.73
CA SER A 100 -9.41 6.62 -2.33
C SER A 100 -9.18 5.16 -2.70
N CYS A 101 -7.92 4.77 -2.84
CA CYS A 101 -7.58 3.40 -3.21
C CYS A 101 -6.28 2.95 -2.55
N ILE A 102 -6.01 1.66 -2.61
CA ILE A 102 -4.77 1.05 -2.15
C ILE A 102 -3.98 0.67 -3.40
N SER A 103 -2.73 1.11 -3.48
CA SER A 103 -1.87 0.84 -4.62
C SER A 103 -0.61 0.10 -4.19
N VAL A 104 -0.34 -1.05 -4.81
CA VAL A 104 0.86 -1.84 -4.56
C VAL A 104 1.44 -2.27 -5.90
N ALA A 105 2.73 -2.00 -6.08
CA ALA A 105 3.48 -2.48 -7.23
C ALA A 105 4.65 -3.33 -6.76
N TYR A 106 4.99 -4.36 -7.53
CA TYR A 106 6.16 -5.17 -7.32
C TYR A 106 7.15 -4.89 -8.45
N MET A 107 8.37 -4.53 -8.07
CA MET A 107 9.43 -4.21 -9.01
C MET A 107 10.57 -5.21 -8.89
N SER A 108 11.17 -5.53 -10.02
CA SER A 108 12.37 -6.36 -10.08
C SER A 108 13.42 -5.61 -10.88
N PHE A 109 14.55 -5.30 -10.22
CA PHE A 109 15.66 -4.55 -10.83
C PHE A 109 15.20 -3.25 -11.52
N GLY A 110 14.33 -2.51 -10.85
CA GLY A 110 13.87 -1.21 -11.36
C GLY A 110 12.70 -1.26 -12.34
N THR A 111 12.19 -2.44 -12.65
CA THR A 111 11.07 -2.60 -13.59
C THR A 111 9.84 -3.14 -12.87
N VAL A 112 8.69 -2.50 -13.08
CA VAL A 112 7.42 -2.98 -12.54
C VAL A 112 7.01 -4.25 -13.29
N THR A 113 6.81 -5.34 -12.56
CA THR A 113 6.43 -6.64 -13.14
C THR A 113 5.07 -7.13 -12.69
N ALA A 114 4.53 -6.58 -11.59
CA ALA A 114 3.17 -6.86 -11.14
C ALA A 114 2.66 -5.65 -10.37
N ALA A 115 1.39 -5.36 -10.50
CA ALA A 115 0.78 -4.25 -9.75
C ALA A 115 -0.72 -4.46 -9.64
N ALA A 116 -1.30 -3.94 -8.57
CA ALA A 116 -2.74 -3.89 -8.41
C ALA A 116 -3.15 -2.62 -7.67
N VAL A 117 -4.24 -2.04 -8.12
CA VAL A 117 -4.89 -0.91 -7.45
C VAL A 117 -6.27 -1.39 -7.04
N TYR A 118 -6.59 -1.22 -5.77
CA TYR A 118 -7.85 -1.70 -5.22
C TYR A 118 -8.69 -0.53 -4.71
N ASP A 119 -9.91 -0.42 -5.26
CA ASP A 119 -10.89 0.55 -4.80
C ASP A 119 -11.85 -0.17 -3.85
N PRO A 120 -11.79 0.12 -2.54
CA PRO A 120 -12.63 -0.60 -1.57
C PRO A 120 -14.12 -0.25 -1.64
N TYR A 121 -14.48 0.78 -2.39
CA TYR A 121 -15.87 1.28 -2.45
C TYR A 121 -16.68 0.76 -3.63
N THR A 122 -16.07 0.00 -4.51
CA THR A 122 -16.74 -0.54 -5.69
C THR A 122 -16.96 -2.05 -5.70
#